data_91c58ec1bee8af93204167acdbb19967
#
_entry.id   91c58ec1bee8af93204167acdbb19967
#
_cell.length_a   1.000
_cell.length_b   1.000
_cell.length_c   1.000
_cell.angle_alpha   90.00
_cell.angle_beta   90.00
_cell.angle_gamma   90.00
#
_symmetry.space_group_name_H-M   'P 1'
#
loop_
_entity.id
_entity.type
_entity.pdbx_description
1 polymer ?
#
loop_
_entity_poly.entity_id
_entity_poly.type
_entity_poly.pdbx_seq_one_letter_code
_entity_poly.pdbx_strand_id
1 'polypeptide(L)'
;EALASISSVSRLTLTSRTAEQNEAWQVYAQGREMETTIKPASHPVGTTVEVANLFFNTPARRKFLRTDKTEFAHIDEVIRRIALAKFNIAFTLTHNGKIVRQYRPATNEEQQLKRVAAICGDDFVQHALRIDWKHDDLHLSGWVATPEFTRSQNDLSYCYINGRMVRDKVITHAIRQAYAEHLHT
;
A
#
# COMPACT_ATOMS: atom_id res chain seq x y z
N GLU A 1 5.34 -17.24 -3.12
CA GLU A 1 4.20 -17.82 -2.39
C GLU A 1 2.90 -17.08 -2.73
N ALA A 2 2.87 -15.73 -2.64
CA ALA A 2 1.67 -14.95 -2.91
C ALA A 2 1.12 -15.14 -4.33
N LEU A 3 1.96 -15.03 -5.35
CA LEU A 3 1.52 -15.18 -6.74
C LEU A 3 0.97 -16.57 -7.04
N ALA A 4 1.57 -17.62 -6.46
CA ALA A 4 1.06 -18.97 -6.59
C ALA A 4 -0.32 -19.13 -5.95
N SER A 5 -0.53 -18.54 -4.77
CA SER A 5 -1.83 -18.54 -4.11
C SER A 5 -2.89 -17.78 -4.91
N ILE A 6 -2.53 -16.63 -5.46
CA ILE A 6 -3.44 -15.83 -6.30
C ILE A 6 -3.80 -16.59 -7.58
N SER A 7 -2.82 -17.21 -8.25
CA SER A 7 -3.08 -17.96 -9.49
C SER A 7 -3.98 -19.16 -9.26
N SER A 8 -3.97 -19.76 -8.08
CA SER A 8 -4.83 -20.91 -7.76
C SER A 8 -6.31 -20.58 -7.74
N VAL A 9 -6.69 -19.31 -7.59
CA VAL A 9 -8.09 -18.86 -7.53
C VAL A 9 -8.43 -17.80 -8.58
N SER A 10 -7.59 -17.67 -9.60
CA SER A 10 -7.78 -16.67 -10.65
C SER A 10 -7.16 -17.12 -11.97
N ARG A 11 -7.27 -16.26 -12.98
CA ARG A 11 -6.49 -16.36 -14.21
C ARG A 11 -5.41 -15.29 -14.15
N LEU A 12 -4.18 -15.73 -13.94
CA LEU A 12 -3.04 -14.84 -13.73
C LEU A 12 -2.12 -14.83 -14.94
N THR A 13 -1.81 -13.64 -15.43
CA THR A 13 -0.80 -13.41 -16.47
C THR A 13 0.28 -12.50 -15.92
N LEU A 14 1.53 -12.93 -16.01
CA LEU A 14 2.69 -12.13 -15.64
C LEU A 14 3.56 -11.94 -16.87
N THR A 15 3.82 -10.69 -17.22
CA THR A 15 4.70 -10.33 -18.34
C THR A 15 5.82 -9.46 -17.81
N SER A 16 7.06 -9.81 -18.16
CA SER A 16 8.21 -9.11 -17.60
C SER A 16 9.35 -9.05 -18.61
N ARG A 17 10.08 -7.94 -18.55
CA ARG A 17 11.30 -7.73 -19.30
C ARG A 17 12.30 -6.98 -18.44
N THR A 18 13.55 -7.49 -18.40
CA THR A 18 14.66 -6.77 -17.79
C THR A 18 15.34 -5.86 -18.80
N ALA A 19 16.11 -4.89 -18.33
CA ALA A 19 16.85 -3.96 -19.21
C ALA A 19 17.89 -4.66 -20.10
N GLU A 20 18.41 -5.80 -19.66
CA GLU A 20 19.42 -6.59 -20.38
C GLU A 20 18.82 -7.53 -21.42
N GLN A 21 17.51 -7.77 -21.37
CA GLN A 21 16.82 -8.68 -22.27
C GLN A 21 16.26 -7.95 -23.49
N ASN A 22 16.38 -8.56 -24.66
CA ASN A 22 15.78 -8.04 -25.89
C ASN A 22 14.30 -8.42 -26.03
N GLU A 23 13.88 -9.47 -25.34
CA GLU A 23 12.52 -9.99 -25.38
C GLU A 23 11.90 -10.00 -24.00
N ALA A 24 10.61 -9.71 -23.95
CA ALA A 24 9.81 -9.98 -22.76
C ALA A 24 9.33 -11.42 -22.75
N TRP A 25 9.00 -11.91 -21.56
CA TRP A 25 8.44 -13.24 -21.35
C TRP A 25 7.12 -13.14 -20.62
N GLN A 26 6.20 -14.01 -20.99
CA GLN A 26 4.86 -14.06 -20.39
C GLN A 26 4.59 -15.45 -19.84
N VAL A 27 4.11 -15.47 -18.59
CA VAL A 27 3.66 -16.68 -17.91
C VAL A 27 2.16 -16.58 -17.67
N TYR A 28 1.43 -17.63 -18.01
CA TYR A 28 0.01 -17.76 -17.72
C TYR A 28 -0.23 -18.93 -16.80
N ALA A 29 -1.02 -18.73 -15.74
CA ALA A 29 -1.42 -19.77 -14.79
C ALA A 29 -2.90 -19.59 -14.43
N GLN A 30 -3.62 -20.69 -14.34
CA GLN A 30 -5.06 -20.68 -14.13
C GLN A 30 -5.49 -21.74 -13.13
N GLY A 31 -6.16 -21.31 -12.05
CA GLY A 31 -6.79 -22.20 -11.09
C GLY A 31 -5.78 -23.15 -10.42
N ARG A 32 -6.29 -24.32 -10.02
CA ARG A 32 -5.48 -25.33 -9.34
C ARG A 32 -4.66 -26.19 -10.29
N GLU A 33 -4.83 -26.02 -11.58
CA GLU A 33 -3.99 -26.66 -12.57
C GLU A 33 -2.58 -26.11 -12.46
N MET A 34 -1.61 -26.97 -12.18
CA MET A 34 -0.21 -26.56 -12.00
C MET A 34 0.49 -26.30 -13.34
N GLU A 35 -0.24 -26.36 -14.44
CA GLU A 35 0.33 -26.11 -15.76
C GLU A 35 0.45 -24.62 -16.02
N THR A 36 1.69 -24.19 -16.20
CA THR A 36 2.01 -22.84 -16.63
C THR A 36 2.41 -22.83 -18.10
N THR A 37 1.90 -21.86 -18.83
CA THR A 37 2.32 -21.63 -20.22
C THR A 37 3.29 -20.47 -20.24
N ILE A 38 4.46 -20.68 -20.86
CA ILE A 38 5.49 -19.65 -20.98
C ILE A 38 5.69 -19.36 -22.46
N LYS A 39 5.66 -18.08 -22.84
CA LYS A 39 5.87 -17.66 -24.22
C LYS A 39 6.56 -16.28 -24.29
N PRO A 40 7.27 -15.98 -25.41
CA PRO A 40 7.74 -14.63 -25.64
C PRO A 40 6.59 -13.65 -25.77
N ALA A 41 6.85 -12.39 -25.39
CA ALA A 41 5.86 -11.32 -25.48
C ALA A 41 6.53 -9.99 -25.79
N SER A 42 5.73 -9.00 -26.11
CA SER A 42 6.18 -7.62 -26.27
C SER A 42 5.80 -6.83 -25.00
N HIS A 43 6.79 -6.20 -24.38
CA HIS A 43 6.59 -5.43 -23.16
C HIS A 43 7.77 -4.48 -22.94
N PRO A 44 7.54 -3.26 -22.45
CA PRO A 44 8.65 -2.40 -22.04
C PRO A 44 9.42 -3.02 -20.85
N VAL A 45 10.56 -2.45 -20.53
CA VAL A 45 11.28 -2.86 -19.32
C VAL A 45 10.38 -2.66 -18.10
N GLY A 46 10.21 -3.72 -17.31
CA GLY A 46 9.31 -3.74 -16.16
C GLY A 46 8.47 -5.00 -16.12
N THR A 47 7.45 -5.00 -15.26
CA THR A 47 6.60 -6.16 -15.01
C THR A 47 5.13 -5.74 -14.95
N THR A 48 4.28 -6.51 -15.62
CA THR A 48 2.82 -6.41 -15.51
C THR A 48 2.29 -7.70 -14.92
N VAL A 49 1.50 -7.60 -13.87
CA VAL A 49 0.75 -8.72 -13.30
C VAL A 49 -0.72 -8.44 -13.51
N GLU A 50 -1.38 -9.32 -14.26
CA GLU A 50 -2.81 -9.25 -14.51
C GLU A 50 -3.53 -10.39 -13.80
N VAL A 51 -4.47 -10.05 -12.94
CA VAL A 51 -5.32 -11.02 -12.24
C VAL A 51 -6.74 -10.86 -12.76
N ALA A 52 -7.24 -11.87 -13.45
CA ALA A 52 -8.56 -11.85 -14.03
C ALA A 52 -9.44 -12.93 -13.40
N ASN A 53 -10.75 -12.70 -13.39
CA ASN A 53 -11.75 -13.66 -12.93
C ASN A 53 -11.46 -14.20 -11.51
N LEU A 54 -11.17 -13.30 -10.59
CA LEU A 54 -10.89 -13.66 -9.20
C LEU A 54 -12.03 -14.50 -8.62
N PHE A 55 -11.66 -15.65 -8.01
CA PHE A 55 -12.58 -16.63 -7.41
C PHE A 55 -13.53 -17.31 -8.40
N PHE A 56 -13.16 -17.40 -9.69
CA PHE A 56 -14.00 -18.08 -10.69
C PHE A 56 -14.26 -19.54 -10.34
N ASN A 57 -13.31 -20.19 -9.67
CA ASN A 57 -13.37 -21.61 -9.28
C ASN A 57 -13.71 -21.83 -7.79
N THR A 58 -14.04 -20.79 -7.06
CA THR A 58 -14.37 -20.83 -5.64
C THR A 58 -15.65 -20.04 -5.36
N PRO A 59 -16.84 -20.61 -5.70
CA PRO A 59 -18.12 -19.89 -5.62
C PRO A 59 -18.41 -19.32 -4.23
N ALA A 60 -18.03 -20.02 -3.16
CA ALA A 60 -18.24 -19.54 -1.79
C ALA A 60 -17.46 -18.26 -1.51
N ARG A 61 -16.21 -18.18 -1.96
CA ARG A 61 -15.40 -16.94 -1.82
C ARG A 61 -15.91 -15.82 -2.71
N ARG A 62 -16.37 -16.17 -3.93
CA ARG A 62 -16.91 -15.20 -4.87
C ARG A 62 -18.12 -14.48 -4.31
N LYS A 63 -18.95 -15.14 -3.53
CA LYS A 63 -20.13 -14.55 -2.87
C LYS A 63 -19.77 -13.47 -1.84
N PHE A 64 -18.57 -13.51 -1.28
CA PHE A 64 -18.10 -12.52 -0.30
C PHE A 64 -17.54 -11.26 -0.96
N LEU A 65 -17.34 -11.23 -2.26
CA LEU A 65 -16.96 -10.01 -2.95
C LEU A 65 -18.06 -8.96 -2.79
N ARG A 66 -17.63 -7.76 -2.43
CA ARG A 66 -18.51 -6.63 -2.22
C ARG A 66 -18.75 -5.89 -3.54
N THR A 67 -19.46 -4.78 -3.48
CA THR A 67 -19.65 -3.89 -4.64
C THR A 67 -18.29 -3.34 -5.11
N ASP A 68 -18.21 -2.96 -6.38
CA ASP A 68 -16.98 -2.37 -6.95
C ASP A 68 -16.51 -1.17 -6.14
N LYS A 69 -17.43 -0.34 -5.66
CA LYS A 69 -17.12 0.81 -4.83
C LYS A 69 -16.43 0.40 -3.51
N THR A 70 -16.95 -0.64 -2.85
CA THR A 70 -16.38 -1.13 -1.58
C THR A 70 -15.03 -1.79 -1.81
N GLU A 71 -14.91 -2.62 -2.85
CA GLU A 71 -13.63 -3.25 -3.19
C GLU A 71 -12.59 -2.21 -3.55
N PHE A 72 -12.97 -1.18 -4.32
CA PHE A 72 -12.05 -0.10 -4.66
C PHE A 72 -11.59 0.68 -3.42
N ALA A 73 -12.47 0.92 -2.45
CA ALA A 73 -12.08 1.59 -1.20
C ALA A 73 -11.00 0.83 -0.44
N HIS A 74 -11.07 -0.51 -0.42
CA HIS A 74 -10.03 -1.35 0.17
C HIS A 74 -8.71 -1.27 -0.61
N ILE A 75 -8.78 -1.28 -1.94
CA ILE A 75 -7.59 -1.14 -2.79
C ILE A 75 -6.93 0.22 -2.55
N ASP A 76 -7.70 1.29 -2.54
CA ASP A 76 -7.21 2.65 -2.28
C ASP A 76 -6.48 2.72 -0.93
N GLU A 77 -7.04 2.11 0.11
CA GLU A 77 -6.42 2.07 1.44
C GLU A 77 -5.09 1.30 1.43
N VAL A 78 -5.01 0.18 0.73
CA VAL A 78 -3.76 -0.58 0.58
C VAL A 78 -2.69 0.26 -0.11
N ILE A 79 -3.05 0.97 -1.17
CA ILE A 79 -2.11 1.84 -1.90
C ILE A 79 -1.62 2.99 -1.00
N ARG A 80 -2.50 3.61 -0.22
CA ARG A 80 -2.13 4.65 0.75
C ARG A 80 -1.10 4.15 1.76
N ARG A 81 -1.31 2.95 2.30
CA ARG A 81 -0.39 2.31 3.26
C ARG A 81 0.99 2.09 2.65
N ILE A 82 1.03 1.57 1.44
CA ILE A 82 2.29 1.31 0.74
C ILE A 82 2.98 2.63 0.37
N ALA A 83 2.24 3.63 -0.09
CA ALA A 83 2.78 4.92 -0.46
C ALA A 83 3.45 5.65 0.71
N LEU A 84 2.92 5.51 1.92
CA LEU A 84 3.53 6.06 3.13
C LEU A 84 4.74 5.26 3.61
N ALA A 85 4.86 3.99 3.23
CA ALA A 85 6.02 3.15 3.55
C ALA A 85 7.16 3.33 2.55
N LYS A 86 6.86 3.75 1.32
CA LYS A 86 7.81 3.80 0.19
C LYS A 86 7.76 5.15 -0.51
N PHE A 87 8.29 6.18 0.15
CA PHE A 87 8.28 7.54 -0.39
C PHE A 87 9.04 7.71 -1.70
N ASN A 88 10.08 6.92 -1.93
CA ASN A 88 10.91 7.01 -3.13
C ASN A 88 10.28 6.37 -4.37
N ILE A 89 9.13 5.72 -4.23
CA ILE A 89 8.45 5.03 -5.33
C ILE A 89 7.24 5.85 -5.75
N ALA A 90 7.05 5.97 -7.07
CA ALA A 90 5.83 6.56 -7.63
C ALA A 90 4.70 5.53 -7.66
N PHE A 91 3.49 5.98 -7.39
CA PHE A 91 2.29 5.14 -7.48
C PHE A 91 1.22 5.84 -8.30
N THR A 92 0.61 5.11 -9.20
CA THR A 92 -0.58 5.58 -9.94
C THR A 92 -1.67 4.52 -9.79
N LEU A 93 -2.81 4.94 -9.27
CA LEU A 93 -3.99 4.07 -9.12
C LEU A 93 -5.05 4.50 -10.15
N THR A 94 -5.43 3.57 -11.00
CA THR A 94 -6.44 3.76 -12.04
C THR A 94 -7.64 2.88 -11.74
N HIS A 95 -8.84 3.42 -11.91
CA HIS A 95 -10.09 2.69 -11.73
C HIS A 95 -10.99 2.93 -12.95
N ASN A 96 -11.35 1.85 -13.63
CA ASN A 96 -12.19 1.90 -14.82
C ASN A 96 -11.66 2.91 -15.88
N GLY A 97 -10.34 2.86 -16.11
CA GLY A 97 -9.69 3.71 -17.12
C GLY A 97 -9.39 5.13 -16.68
N LYS A 98 -9.72 5.53 -15.46
CA LYS A 98 -9.46 6.88 -14.94
C LYS A 98 -8.42 6.85 -13.83
N ILE A 99 -7.47 7.77 -13.87
CA ILE A 99 -6.49 7.96 -12.79
C ILE A 99 -7.22 8.57 -11.59
N VAL A 100 -7.21 7.85 -10.47
CA VAL A 100 -7.87 8.27 -9.23
C VAL A 100 -6.87 8.80 -8.21
N ARG A 101 -5.67 8.20 -8.14
CA ARG A 101 -4.59 8.63 -7.25
C ARG A 101 -3.29 8.66 -8.03
N GLN A 102 -2.48 9.67 -7.73
CA GLN A 102 -1.14 9.75 -8.28
C GLN A 102 -0.20 10.30 -7.21
N TYR A 103 0.76 9.49 -6.80
CA TYR A 103 1.78 9.86 -5.82
C TYR A 103 3.13 9.89 -6.52
N ARG A 104 3.74 11.08 -6.57
CA ARG A 104 5.07 11.25 -7.15
C ARG A 104 6.14 10.79 -6.17
N PRO A 105 7.33 10.39 -6.63
CA PRO A 105 8.44 10.08 -5.73
C PRO A 105 8.73 11.27 -4.82
N ALA A 106 8.92 11.00 -3.55
CA ALA A 106 9.20 12.02 -2.54
C ALA A 106 10.60 11.77 -1.98
N THR A 107 11.57 12.58 -2.40
CA THR A 107 12.98 12.40 -2.08
C THR A 107 13.50 13.38 -1.04
N ASN A 108 12.74 14.43 -0.72
CA ASN A 108 13.06 15.38 0.33
C ASN A 108 11.88 15.53 1.30
N GLU A 109 12.11 16.20 2.41
CA GLU A 109 11.11 16.34 3.47
C GLU A 109 9.86 17.10 2.99
N GLU A 110 10.01 18.14 2.19
CA GLU A 110 8.89 18.89 1.64
C GLU A 110 7.98 18.00 0.77
N GLN A 111 8.59 17.20 -0.11
CA GLN A 111 7.85 16.28 -0.96
C GLN A 111 7.18 15.15 -0.16
N GLN A 112 7.87 14.65 0.87
CA GLN A 112 7.31 13.65 1.78
C GLN A 112 6.08 14.21 2.51
N LEU A 113 6.16 15.44 2.98
CA LEU A 113 5.06 16.09 3.66
C LEU A 113 3.86 16.33 2.73
N LYS A 114 4.09 16.65 1.46
CA LYS A 114 3.03 16.72 0.46
C LYS A 114 2.31 15.39 0.27
N ARG A 115 3.06 14.28 0.26
CA ARG A 115 2.45 12.94 0.19
C ARG A 115 1.64 12.63 1.45
N VAL A 116 2.16 12.97 2.61
CA VAL A 116 1.42 12.80 3.88
C VAL A 116 0.13 13.62 3.85
N ALA A 117 0.17 14.85 3.35
CA ALA A 117 -1.02 15.70 3.22
C ALA A 117 -2.06 15.10 2.26
N ALA A 118 -1.60 14.54 1.14
CA ALA A 118 -2.50 13.90 0.17
C ALA A 118 -3.21 12.67 0.75
N ILE A 119 -2.59 11.97 1.70
CA ILE A 119 -3.14 10.74 2.29
C ILE A 119 -3.87 11.02 3.59
N CYS A 120 -3.29 11.83 4.47
CA CYS A 120 -3.81 12.08 5.81
C CYS A 120 -4.61 13.39 5.93
N GLY A 121 -4.57 14.24 4.92
CA GLY A 121 -5.27 15.52 4.88
C GLY A 121 -4.40 16.71 5.27
N ASP A 122 -4.76 17.88 4.76
CA ASP A 122 -4.06 19.13 5.03
C ASP A 122 -4.15 19.53 6.50
N ASP A 123 -5.27 19.27 7.15
CA ASP A 123 -5.45 19.57 8.57
C ASP A 123 -4.46 18.80 9.44
N PHE A 124 -4.21 17.54 9.12
CA PHE A 124 -3.21 16.74 9.84
C PHE A 124 -1.82 17.41 9.72
N VAL A 125 -1.43 17.79 8.51
CA VAL A 125 -0.12 18.35 8.24
C VAL A 125 0.07 19.71 8.93
N GLN A 126 -0.97 20.53 9.00
CA GLN A 126 -0.91 21.80 9.71
C GLN A 126 -0.64 21.65 11.21
N HIS A 127 -1.06 20.52 11.80
CA HIS A 127 -0.89 20.23 13.22
C HIS A 127 0.15 19.14 13.48
N ALA A 128 0.91 18.75 12.46
CA ALA A 128 1.89 17.69 12.57
C ALA A 128 3.26 18.18 13.02
N LEU A 129 3.89 17.39 13.86
CA LEU A 129 5.27 17.57 14.27
C LEU A 129 6.11 16.43 13.69
N ARG A 130 7.27 16.78 13.15
CA ARG A 130 8.25 15.80 12.67
C ARG A 130 8.99 15.21 13.85
N ILE A 131 9.02 13.88 13.92
CA ILE A 131 9.82 13.12 14.90
C ILE A 131 10.96 12.45 14.17
N ASP A 132 12.16 12.55 14.74
CA ASP A 132 13.33 11.79 14.32
C ASP A 132 14.17 11.50 15.56
N TRP A 133 14.10 10.27 16.05
CA TRP A 133 14.75 9.87 17.30
C TRP A 133 15.51 8.58 17.08
N LYS A 134 16.74 8.56 17.55
CA LYS A 134 17.61 7.38 17.45
C LYS A 134 18.17 7.04 18.83
N HIS A 135 18.15 5.77 19.15
CA HIS A 135 18.76 5.20 20.35
C HIS A 135 19.27 3.81 20.03
N ASP A 136 20.58 3.60 20.11
CA ASP A 136 21.25 2.37 19.69
C ASP A 136 20.80 1.98 18.27
N ASP A 137 20.27 0.77 18.08
CA ASP A 137 19.81 0.27 16.79
C ASP A 137 18.35 0.66 16.49
N LEU A 138 17.72 1.42 17.38
CA LEU A 138 16.34 1.85 17.20
C LEU A 138 16.28 3.23 16.55
N HIS A 139 15.45 3.35 15.53
CA HIS A 139 15.18 4.62 14.86
C HIS A 139 13.67 4.82 14.74
N LEU A 140 13.14 5.84 15.39
CA LEU A 140 11.75 6.24 15.29
C LEU A 140 11.67 7.54 14.48
N SER A 141 10.92 7.54 13.39
CA SER A 141 10.75 8.71 12.55
C SER A 141 9.35 8.81 12.00
N GLY A 142 8.93 10.01 11.66
CA GLY A 142 7.63 10.26 11.05
C GLY A 142 7.00 11.54 11.53
N TRP A 143 5.68 11.58 11.49
CA TRP A 143 4.88 12.73 11.87
C TRP A 143 3.81 12.33 12.87
N VAL A 144 3.62 13.13 13.88
CA VAL A 144 2.55 12.98 14.86
C VAL A 144 1.75 14.26 14.93
N ALA A 145 0.44 14.14 15.12
CA ALA A 145 -0.41 15.31 15.31
C ALA A 145 -0.27 15.85 16.72
N THR A 146 -0.42 17.17 16.87
CA THR A 146 -0.51 17.79 18.19
C THR A 146 -1.79 17.33 18.92
N PRO A 147 -1.84 17.39 20.27
CA PRO A 147 -3.01 16.96 21.03
C PRO A 147 -4.32 17.64 20.63
N GLU A 148 -4.29 18.84 20.15
CA GLU A 148 -5.48 19.60 19.71
C GLU A 148 -6.18 18.94 18.51
N PHE A 149 -5.42 18.26 17.65
CA PHE A 149 -5.95 17.59 16.47
C PHE A 149 -6.57 16.21 16.79
N THR A 150 -6.19 15.58 17.89
CA THR A 150 -6.52 14.17 18.17
C THR A 150 -7.99 13.90 18.48
N ARG A 151 -8.81 14.94 18.65
CA ARG A 151 -10.21 14.79 19.08
C ARG A 151 -11.16 14.27 18.02
N SER A 152 -10.82 14.32 16.77
CA SER A 152 -11.77 14.08 15.70
C SER A 152 -11.50 12.85 14.83
N GLN A 153 -10.33 12.25 14.91
CA GLN A 153 -9.99 11.15 13.98
C GLN A 153 -9.07 10.10 14.62
N ASN A 154 -9.69 9.05 15.16
CA ASN A 154 -8.96 7.88 15.63
C ASN A 154 -8.41 6.99 14.51
N ASP A 155 -8.68 7.33 13.25
CA ASP A 155 -8.47 6.43 12.12
C ASP A 155 -7.18 6.69 11.34
N LEU A 156 -6.42 7.74 11.69
CA LEU A 156 -5.21 8.13 10.97
C LEU A 156 -3.94 7.64 11.66
N SER A 157 -3.85 6.33 11.91
CA SER A 157 -2.65 5.73 12.47
C SER A 157 -1.99 4.82 11.44
N TYR A 158 -0.88 5.28 10.91
CA TYR A 158 -0.02 4.50 10.03
C TYR A 158 1.30 4.26 10.74
N CYS A 159 1.51 3.04 11.22
CA CYS A 159 2.73 2.63 11.91
C CYS A 159 3.43 1.54 11.12
N TYR A 160 4.75 1.67 11.00
CA TYR A 160 5.56 0.73 10.22
C TYR A 160 6.76 0.26 11.03
N ILE A 161 7.09 -1.01 10.93
CA ILE A 161 8.34 -1.58 11.45
C ILE A 161 9.12 -2.14 10.26
N ASN A 162 10.31 -1.61 10.02
CA ASN A 162 11.17 -2.01 8.90
C ASN A 162 10.41 -2.00 7.55
N GLY A 163 9.63 -0.94 7.32
CA GLY A 163 8.90 -0.74 6.08
C GLY A 163 7.61 -1.54 5.94
N ARG A 164 7.19 -2.27 6.98
CA ARG A 164 5.93 -3.05 6.96
C ARG A 164 4.92 -2.44 7.93
N MET A 165 3.71 -2.24 7.46
CA MET A 165 2.64 -1.75 8.31
C MET A 165 2.30 -2.76 9.39
N VAL A 166 2.19 -2.27 10.62
CA VAL A 166 1.85 -3.08 11.78
C VAL A 166 0.62 -2.51 12.49
N ARG A 167 -0.17 -3.40 13.06
CA ARG A 167 -1.25 -3.09 13.98
C ARG A 167 -0.96 -3.83 15.27
N ASP A 168 -0.27 -3.16 16.17
CA ASP A 168 0.19 -3.73 17.42
C ASP A 168 -0.49 -3.02 18.60
N LYS A 169 -1.02 -3.80 19.53
CA LYS A 169 -1.72 -3.27 20.71
C LYS A 169 -0.80 -2.52 21.64
N VAL A 170 0.44 -2.98 21.78
CA VAL A 170 1.43 -2.32 22.64
C VAL A 170 1.80 -0.96 22.08
N ILE A 171 2.07 -0.87 20.79
CA ILE A 171 2.37 0.40 20.11
C ILE A 171 1.18 1.35 20.21
N THR A 172 -0.03 0.88 19.91
CA THR A 172 -1.24 1.69 20.02
C THR A 172 -1.46 2.21 21.44
N HIS A 173 -1.25 1.35 22.43
CA HIS A 173 -1.35 1.73 23.83
C HIS A 173 -0.31 2.78 24.21
N ALA A 174 0.94 2.59 23.79
CA ALA A 174 2.02 3.55 24.07
C ALA A 174 1.72 4.92 23.46
N ILE A 175 1.21 4.97 22.24
CA ILE A 175 0.81 6.22 21.59
C ILE A 175 -0.32 6.90 22.38
N ARG A 176 -1.34 6.14 22.77
CA ARG A 176 -2.45 6.67 23.57
C ARG A 176 -1.98 7.21 24.92
N GLN A 177 -1.07 6.52 25.59
CA GLN A 177 -0.50 7.02 26.85
C GLN A 177 0.28 8.31 26.66
N ALA A 178 1.11 8.40 25.61
CA ALA A 178 1.87 9.62 25.33
C ALA A 178 0.93 10.83 25.12
N TYR A 179 -0.20 10.64 24.42
CA TYR A 179 -1.20 11.69 24.26
C TYR A 179 -1.96 12.00 25.56
N ALA A 180 -2.27 10.98 26.34
CA ALA A 180 -3.01 11.15 27.60
C ALA A 180 -2.24 12.02 28.61
N GLU A 181 -0.94 11.89 28.68
CA GLU A 181 -0.08 12.71 29.54
C GLU A 181 -0.14 14.20 29.17
N HIS A 182 -0.33 14.52 27.90
CA HIS A 182 -0.47 15.88 27.41
C HIS A 182 -1.88 16.46 27.50
N LEU A 183 -2.90 15.61 27.67
CA LEU A 183 -4.29 16.06 27.78
C LEU A 183 -4.70 16.41 29.22
N HIS A 184 -3.89 16.07 30.21
CA HIS A 184 -4.14 16.31 31.62
C HIS A 184 -3.31 17.46 32.24
N THR A 185 -2.49 18.12 31.42
CA THR A 185 -1.79 19.35 31.80
C THR A 185 -2.43 20.55 31.14
#